data_fdb989b8fb2654909e0553790a144766
#
_entry.id   fdb989b8fb2654909e0553790a144766
#
_cell.length_a   1.000
_cell.length_b   1.000
_cell.length_c   1.000
_cell.angle_alpha   90.00
_cell.angle_beta   90.00
_cell.angle_gamma   90.00
#
_symmetry.space_group_name_H-M   'P 1'
#
loop_
_entity.id
_entity.type
_entity.pdbx_description
1 polymer ?
#
loop_
_entity_poly.entity_id
_entity_poly.type
_entity_poly.pdbx_seq_one_letter_code
_entity_poly.pdbx_strand_id
1 'polypeptide(L)'
;LLDLETIVSYIRFMSNFSQPHSPEQRHRGRPREFDLERALDGAIKVFSRRGYHATSVGDLTDAMELAQGSLYKAFKDKKAVFIATMERYRIMQTERFEAAVAGFDTGYERLRAGLMFYAERSHGGVGSDGCLVVGAAADLAALDDDIAVVVERAVKARERIVARLVAEGQKDGSVRSKADPDDLARAMLCMMYGMRVVGKTGRSLKDMVAVVDIAMRLAE
;
A
#
# COMPACT_ATOMS: atom_id res chain seq x y z
N LEU A 1 -22.34 10.87 10.55
CA LEU A 1 -21.69 10.11 9.48
C LEU A 1 -20.60 11.01 8.91
N LEU A 2 -19.36 10.63 9.09
CA LEU A 2 -18.23 11.32 8.48
C LEU A 2 -18.30 11.09 6.97
N ASP A 3 -18.20 12.14 6.17
CA ASP A 3 -18.06 12.01 4.73
C ASP A 3 -16.64 11.52 4.36
N LEU A 4 -16.47 11.08 3.13
CA LEU A 4 -15.22 10.51 2.63
C LEU A 4 -14.04 11.49 2.72
N GLU A 5 -14.27 12.78 2.48
CA GLU A 5 -13.23 13.82 2.56
C GLU A 5 -12.80 14.02 4.01
N THR A 6 -13.76 13.98 4.94
CA THR A 6 -13.48 14.06 6.38
C THR A 6 -12.69 12.85 6.86
N ILE A 7 -13.02 11.63 6.40
CA ILE A 7 -12.27 10.41 6.74
C ILE A 7 -10.84 10.49 6.19
N VAL A 8 -10.68 10.86 4.93
CA VAL A 8 -9.35 11.00 4.30
C VAL A 8 -8.54 12.13 4.95
N SER A 9 -9.18 13.26 5.27
CA SER A 9 -8.56 14.38 5.98
C SER A 9 -8.14 14.00 7.40
N TYR A 10 -8.98 13.24 8.12
CA TYR A 10 -8.69 12.74 9.46
C TYR A 10 -7.52 11.75 9.46
N ILE A 11 -7.50 10.81 8.53
CA ILE A 11 -6.38 9.85 8.36
C ILE A 11 -5.07 10.59 8.03
N ARG A 12 -5.11 11.61 7.15
CA ARG A 12 -3.95 12.47 6.84
C ARG A 12 -3.49 13.29 8.05
N PHE A 13 -4.43 13.85 8.80
CA PHE A 13 -4.15 14.62 10.01
C PHE A 13 -3.47 13.75 11.07
N MET A 14 -3.99 12.54 11.30
CA MET A 14 -3.45 11.59 12.29
C MET A 14 -2.05 11.08 11.88
N SER A 15 -1.78 10.85 10.59
CA SER A 15 -0.44 10.46 10.09
C SER A 15 0.63 11.52 10.36
N ASN A 16 0.26 12.80 10.43
CA ASN A 16 1.18 13.89 10.74
C ASN A 16 1.45 14.06 12.26
N PHE A 17 0.71 13.36 13.12
CA PHE A 17 0.81 13.48 14.58
C PHE A 17 1.49 12.28 15.27
N SER A 18 2.07 11.34 14.53
CA SER A 18 2.83 10.21 15.10
C SER A 18 4.20 10.67 15.65
N GLN A 19 4.17 11.52 16.65
CA GLN A 19 5.28 11.76 17.60
C GLN A 19 4.95 11.05 18.92
N PRO A 20 5.93 10.44 19.59
CA PRO A 20 5.68 9.69 20.82
C PRO A 20 5.32 10.65 21.97
N HIS A 21 4.09 10.61 22.43
CA HIS A 21 3.69 11.22 23.69
C HIS A 21 3.83 10.24 24.84
N SER A 22 4.52 10.69 25.88
CA SER A 22 4.78 10.03 27.17
C SER A 22 3.49 9.57 27.89
N PRO A 23 3.59 8.51 28.72
CA PRO A 23 2.44 7.90 29.37
C PRO A 23 2.10 8.64 30.66
N GLU A 24 1.03 9.44 30.70
CA GLU A 24 0.39 9.81 31.96
C GLU A 24 -1.12 10.02 31.85
N GLN A 25 -1.80 9.42 32.85
CA GLN A 25 -3.17 9.60 33.33
C GLN A 25 -4.27 8.72 32.74
N ARG A 26 -4.48 7.58 33.44
CA ARG A 26 -5.71 6.80 33.39
C ARG A 26 -6.87 7.59 34.00
N HIS A 27 -7.77 8.13 33.17
CA HIS A 27 -9.12 8.54 33.61
C HIS A 27 -10.12 7.40 33.38
N ARG A 28 -10.72 6.89 34.49
CA ARG A 28 -11.90 6.01 34.47
C ARG A 28 -13.09 6.80 33.94
N GLY A 29 -13.72 6.32 32.84
CA GLY A 29 -15.07 6.75 32.43
C GLY A 29 -15.25 7.33 31.04
N ARG A 30 -14.20 7.48 30.20
CA ARG A 30 -14.35 7.85 28.79
C ARG A 30 -14.62 6.57 27.98
N PRO A 31 -15.65 6.55 27.07
CA PRO A 31 -15.78 5.46 26.10
C PRO A 31 -14.41 5.29 25.41
N ARG A 32 -13.94 4.04 25.27
CA ARG A 32 -12.69 3.78 24.53
C ARG A 32 -12.81 4.47 23.18
N GLU A 33 -12.05 5.54 23.00
CA GLU A 33 -11.87 6.16 21.71
C GLU A 33 -11.31 5.04 20.82
N PHE A 34 -12.09 4.69 19.84
CA PHE A 34 -11.82 3.62 18.91
C PHE A 34 -10.53 3.97 18.15
N ASP A 35 -9.54 3.10 18.26
CA ASP A 35 -8.30 3.24 17.50
C ASP A 35 -8.57 2.89 16.04
N LEU A 36 -8.91 3.92 15.25
CA LEU A 36 -9.26 3.80 13.85
C LEU A 36 -8.11 3.19 13.03
N GLU A 37 -6.86 3.52 13.35
CA GLU A 37 -5.71 3.00 12.62
C GLU A 37 -5.58 1.50 12.81
N ARG A 38 -5.65 1.02 14.05
CA ARG A 38 -5.60 -0.40 14.38
C ARG A 38 -6.73 -1.18 13.71
N ALA A 39 -7.92 -0.63 13.71
CA ALA A 39 -9.06 -1.26 13.05
C ALA A 39 -8.89 -1.34 11.54
N LEU A 40 -8.41 -0.26 10.89
CA LEU A 40 -8.11 -0.27 9.46
C LEU A 40 -6.96 -1.24 9.12
N ASP A 41 -5.97 -1.42 10.01
CA ASP A 41 -4.91 -2.43 9.85
C ASP A 41 -5.49 -3.87 9.85
N GLY A 42 -6.55 -4.12 10.63
CA GLY A 42 -7.34 -5.35 10.56
C GLY A 42 -8.04 -5.52 9.22
N ALA A 43 -8.74 -4.47 8.76
CA ALA A 43 -9.43 -4.47 7.48
C ALA A 43 -8.47 -4.67 6.28
N ILE A 44 -7.25 -4.10 6.33
CA ILE A 44 -6.21 -4.33 5.32
C ILE A 44 -5.94 -5.83 5.13
N LYS A 45 -5.79 -6.60 6.21
CA LYS A 45 -5.51 -8.04 6.15
C LYS A 45 -6.62 -8.81 5.45
N VAL A 46 -7.88 -8.53 5.81
CA VAL A 46 -9.03 -9.23 5.24
C VAL A 46 -9.22 -8.88 3.78
N PHE A 47 -9.21 -7.60 3.41
CA PHE A 47 -9.37 -7.19 2.03
C PHE A 47 -8.20 -7.62 1.13
N SER A 48 -6.97 -7.66 1.64
CA SER A 48 -5.81 -8.14 0.87
C SER A 48 -5.92 -9.63 0.54
N ARG A 49 -6.49 -10.45 1.45
CA ARG A 49 -6.62 -11.89 1.27
C ARG A 49 -7.84 -12.29 0.45
N ARG A 50 -8.99 -11.65 0.70
CA ARG A 50 -10.29 -12.05 0.12
C ARG A 50 -10.77 -11.16 -1.01
N GLY A 51 -10.20 -9.95 -1.14
CA GLY A 51 -10.72 -8.92 -2.05
C GLY A 51 -11.99 -8.25 -1.51
N TYR A 52 -12.47 -7.25 -2.25
CA TYR A 52 -13.63 -6.46 -1.87
C TYR A 52 -14.93 -7.28 -1.82
N HIS A 53 -15.22 -8.02 -2.89
CA HIS A 53 -16.51 -8.70 -3.05
C HIS A 53 -16.71 -9.84 -2.07
N ALA A 54 -15.68 -10.66 -1.86
CA ALA A 54 -15.76 -11.82 -0.95
C ALA A 54 -15.62 -11.48 0.54
N THR A 55 -15.42 -10.21 0.89
CA THR A 55 -15.37 -9.76 2.29
C THR A 55 -16.77 -9.33 2.74
N SER A 56 -17.28 -9.96 3.78
CA SER A 56 -18.54 -9.59 4.43
C SER A 56 -18.34 -8.51 5.51
N VAL A 57 -19.44 -7.87 5.94
CA VAL A 57 -19.41 -6.95 7.09
C VAL A 57 -19.03 -7.68 8.39
N GLY A 58 -19.45 -8.96 8.55
CA GLY A 58 -19.04 -9.80 9.68
C GLY A 58 -17.52 -10.00 9.71
N ASP A 59 -16.90 -10.37 8.56
CA ASP A 59 -15.43 -10.49 8.46
C ASP A 59 -14.71 -9.20 8.85
N LEU A 60 -15.29 -8.04 8.51
CA LEU A 60 -14.71 -6.73 8.85
C LEU A 60 -14.84 -6.45 10.35
N THR A 61 -16.01 -6.68 10.95
CA THR A 61 -16.20 -6.46 12.39
C THR A 61 -15.27 -7.31 13.23
N ASP A 62 -15.09 -8.57 12.85
CA ASP A 62 -14.17 -9.49 13.52
C ASP A 62 -12.72 -9.03 13.39
N ALA A 63 -12.27 -8.70 12.17
CA ALA A 63 -10.90 -8.29 11.92
C ALA A 63 -10.54 -6.90 12.49
N MET A 64 -11.51 -6.00 12.54
CA MET A 64 -11.37 -4.65 13.10
C MET A 64 -11.56 -4.62 14.62
N GLU A 65 -11.91 -5.76 15.23
CA GLU A 65 -12.26 -5.89 16.68
C GLU A 65 -13.38 -4.92 17.09
N LEU A 66 -14.42 -4.77 16.24
CA LEU A 66 -15.53 -3.83 16.45
C LEU A 66 -16.89 -4.54 16.52
N ALA A 67 -17.79 -4.00 17.34
CA ALA A 67 -19.20 -4.31 17.21
C ALA A 67 -19.76 -3.70 15.92
N GLN A 68 -20.70 -4.39 15.27
CA GLN A 68 -21.33 -3.95 14.02
C GLN A 68 -21.91 -2.53 14.12
N GLY A 69 -22.56 -2.20 15.26
CA GLY A 69 -23.07 -0.85 15.50
C GLY A 69 -22.00 0.23 15.55
N SER A 70 -20.78 -0.11 16.05
CA SER A 70 -19.64 0.82 16.06
C SER A 70 -19.08 1.03 14.65
N LEU A 71 -19.03 -0.03 13.84
CA LEU A 71 -18.62 0.08 12.44
C LEU A 71 -19.54 1.00 11.65
N TYR A 72 -20.88 0.80 11.75
CA TYR A 72 -21.85 1.67 11.04
C TYR A 72 -21.96 3.09 11.61
N LYS A 73 -21.53 3.29 12.86
CA LYS A 73 -21.39 4.64 13.41
C LYS A 73 -20.21 5.39 12.81
N ALA A 74 -19.10 4.68 12.50
CA ALA A 74 -17.89 5.26 11.92
C ALA A 74 -17.97 5.34 10.39
N PHE A 75 -18.51 4.31 9.74
CA PHE A 75 -18.56 4.18 8.28
C PHE A 75 -19.99 3.95 7.81
N LYS A 76 -20.35 4.61 6.72
CA LYS A 76 -21.69 4.49 6.12
C LYS A 76 -21.99 3.06 5.65
N ASP A 77 -21.02 2.41 5.01
CA ASP A 77 -21.15 1.11 4.37
C ASP A 77 -19.78 0.43 4.17
N LYS A 78 -19.77 -0.79 3.62
CA LYS A 78 -18.55 -1.54 3.29
C LYS A 78 -17.65 -0.79 2.32
N LYS A 79 -18.22 -0.02 1.39
CA LYS A 79 -17.48 0.79 0.41
C LYS A 79 -16.67 1.88 1.13
N ALA A 80 -17.26 2.58 2.07
CA ALA A 80 -16.57 3.60 2.87
C ALA A 80 -15.43 3.00 3.70
N VAL A 81 -15.63 1.80 4.29
CA VAL A 81 -14.56 1.06 4.97
C VAL A 81 -13.42 0.74 4.01
N PHE A 82 -13.74 0.23 2.81
CA PHE A 82 -12.72 -0.14 1.82
C PHE A 82 -11.89 1.05 1.37
N ILE A 83 -12.53 2.19 1.07
CA ILE A 83 -11.86 3.41 0.64
C ILE A 83 -10.92 3.93 1.75
N ALA A 84 -11.39 3.98 2.99
CA ALA A 84 -10.55 4.36 4.14
C ALA A 84 -9.37 3.39 4.33
N THR A 85 -9.62 2.08 4.19
CA THR A 85 -8.60 1.03 4.26
C THR A 85 -7.55 1.18 3.15
N MET A 86 -7.97 1.48 1.92
CA MET A 86 -7.08 1.70 0.78
C MET A 86 -6.18 2.92 1.01
N GLU A 87 -6.73 4.02 1.53
CA GLU A 87 -5.96 5.23 1.81
C GLU A 87 -4.94 5.00 2.94
N ARG A 88 -5.34 4.33 4.04
CA ARG A 88 -4.43 3.90 5.11
C ARG A 88 -3.29 3.02 4.57
N TYR A 89 -3.65 2.02 3.75
CA TYR A 89 -2.68 1.13 3.12
C TYR A 89 -1.69 1.89 2.23
N ARG A 90 -2.19 2.83 1.40
CA ARG A 90 -1.37 3.65 0.53
C ARG A 90 -0.35 4.48 1.30
N ILE A 91 -0.78 5.15 2.38
CA ILE A 91 0.10 5.96 3.25
C ILE A 91 1.19 5.06 3.84
N MET A 92 0.79 4.01 4.56
CA MET A 92 1.70 3.07 5.21
C MET A 92 2.70 2.44 4.23
N GLN A 93 2.26 2.04 3.03
CA GLN A 93 3.16 1.45 2.03
C GLN A 93 4.08 2.48 1.39
N THR A 94 3.66 3.75 1.32
CA THR A 94 4.53 4.83 0.83
C THR A 94 5.64 5.11 1.84
N GLU A 95 5.32 5.25 3.11
CA GLU A 95 6.30 5.46 4.18
C GLU A 95 7.33 4.31 4.24
N ARG A 96 6.86 3.06 4.19
CA ARG A 96 7.74 1.88 4.18
C ARG A 96 8.65 1.82 2.95
N PHE A 97 8.13 2.21 1.79
CA PHE A 97 8.90 2.25 0.56
C PHE A 97 9.95 3.35 0.60
N GLU A 98 9.58 4.57 1.00
CA GLU A 98 10.51 5.69 1.13
C GLU A 98 11.62 5.35 2.15
N ALA A 99 11.28 4.73 3.28
CA ALA A 99 12.27 4.26 4.25
C ALA A 99 13.22 3.20 3.66
N ALA A 100 12.71 2.30 2.82
CA ALA A 100 13.52 1.26 2.19
C ALA A 100 14.53 1.81 1.16
N VAL A 101 14.23 2.94 0.53
CA VAL A 101 15.10 3.55 -0.49
C VAL A 101 15.98 4.69 0.05
N ALA A 102 15.69 5.21 1.26
CA ALA A 102 16.37 6.40 1.81
C ALA A 102 17.85 6.19 2.14
N GLY A 103 18.28 4.95 2.40
CA GLY A 103 19.64 4.62 2.85
C GLY A 103 20.69 4.50 1.74
N PHE A 104 20.37 4.86 0.49
CA PHE A 104 21.24 4.67 -0.67
C PHE A 104 21.59 6.01 -1.32
N ASP A 105 22.80 6.10 -1.86
CA ASP A 105 23.37 7.36 -2.37
C ASP A 105 22.93 7.65 -3.81
N THR A 106 22.85 6.63 -4.67
CA THR A 106 22.57 6.80 -6.10
C THR A 106 21.13 6.44 -6.45
N GLY A 107 20.60 7.05 -7.52
CA GLY A 107 19.27 6.73 -8.02
C GLY A 107 19.14 5.28 -8.48
N TYR A 108 20.22 4.67 -9.03
CA TYR A 108 20.26 3.24 -9.39
C TYR A 108 20.07 2.33 -8.16
N GLU A 109 20.81 2.60 -7.09
CA GLU A 109 20.70 1.83 -5.85
C GLU A 109 19.32 1.97 -5.21
N ARG A 110 18.77 3.19 -5.18
CA ARG A 110 17.41 3.46 -4.71
C ARG A 110 16.34 2.72 -5.53
N LEU A 111 16.50 2.72 -6.86
CA LEU A 111 15.59 1.99 -7.75
C LEU A 111 15.67 0.49 -7.50
N ARG A 112 16.89 -0.07 -7.36
CA ARG A 112 17.10 -1.46 -7.00
C ARG A 112 16.49 -1.80 -5.64
N ALA A 113 16.69 -0.96 -4.63
CA ALA A 113 16.08 -1.12 -3.31
C ALA A 113 14.54 -1.10 -3.37
N GLY A 114 13.96 -0.25 -4.21
CA GLY A 114 12.53 -0.21 -4.48
C GLY A 114 12.00 -1.51 -5.09
N LEU A 115 12.71 -2.11 -6.04
CA LEU A 115 12.37 -3.43 -6.59
C LEU A 115 12.53 -4.54 -5.53
N MET A 116 13.62 -4.51 -4.75
CA MET A 116 13.84 -5.45 -3.65
C MET A 116 12.75 -5.39 -2.59
N PHE A 117 12.24 -4.19 -2.26
CA PHE A 117 11.09 -4.02 -1.37
C PHE A 117 9.87 -4.83 -1.81
N TYR A 118 9.62 -4.93 -3.12
CA TYR A 118 8.55 -5.76 -3.67
C TYR A 118 8.92 -7.24 -3.69
N ALA A 119 10.16 -7.59 -4.04
CA ALA A 119 10.66 -8.97 -4.03
C ALA A 119 10.51 -9.61 -2.64
N GLU A 120 10.95 -8.93 -1.59
CA GLU A 120 10.87 -9.38 -0.19
C GLU A 120 9.43 -9.59 0.29
N ARG A 121 8.47 -8.84 -0.26
CA ARG A 121 7.04 -8.96 0.06
C ARG A 121 6.29 -9.91 -0.84
N SER A 122 6.97 -10.53 -1.81
CA SER A 122 6.38 -11.42 -2.81
C SER A 122 6.73 -12.89 -2.60
N HIS A 123 7.23 -13.27 -1.41
CA HIS A 123 7.52 -14.65 -1.06
C HIS A 123 7.00 -15.02 0.34
N GLY A 124 6.96 -16.32 0.65
CA GLY A 124 6.52 -16.81 1.97
C GLY A 124 5.11 -16.38 2.35
N GLY A 125 4.84 -16.26 3.65
CA GLY A 125 3.53 -15.90 4.19
C GLY A 125 3.08 -14.49 3.75
N VAL A 126 4.00 -13.52 3.71
CA VAL A 126 3.68 -12.13 3.25
C VAL A 126 3.33 -12.12 1.76
N GLY A 127 3.97 -12.99 0.96
CA GLY A 127 3.63 -13.16 -0.46
C GLY A 127 2.21 -13.69 -0.65
N SER A 128 1.81 -14.68 0.14
CA SER A 128 0.47 -15.29 0.08
C SER A 128 -0.64 -14.34 0.57
N ASP A 129 -0.35 -13.42 1.50
CA ASP A 129 -1.33 -12.41 1.94
C ASP A 129 -1.74 -11.45 0.83
N GLY A 130 -0.93 -11.29 -0.20
CA GLY A 130 -1.22 -10.45 -1.35
C GLY A 130 -0.92 -8.97 -1.12
N CYS A 131 -1.48 -8.15 -2.02
CA CYS A 131 -1.37 -6.69 -1.99
C CYS A 131 -2.75 -6.09 -2.26
N LEU A 132 -3.22 -5.23 -1.37
CA LEU A 132 -4.55 -4.62 -1.49
C LEU A 132 -4.74 -3.87 -2.81
N VAL A 133 -3.74 -3.06 -3.22
CA VAL A 133 -3.78 -2.30 -4.47
C VAL A 133 -3.79 -3.23 -5.69
N VAL A 134 -2.89 -4.24 -5.72
CA VAL A 134 -2.79 -5.17 -6.85
C VAL A 134 -4.04 -6.05 -6.96
N GLY A 135 -4.58 -6.52 -5.83
CA GLY A 135 -5.82 -7.29 -5.82
C GLY A 135 -7.00 -6.48 -6.33
N ALA A 136 -7.16 -5.24 -5.84
CA ALA A 136 -8.23 -4.36 -6.29
C ALA A 136 -8.09 -3.95 -7.77
N ALA A 137 -6.86 -3.70 -8.24
CA ALA A 137 -6.61 -3.35 -9.64
C ALA A 137 -6.93 -4.51 -10.60
N ALA A 138 -6.75 -5.76 -10.17
CA ALA A 138 -7.12 -6.93 -10.98
C ALA A 138 -8.63 -7.08 -11.17
N ASP A 139 -9.42 -6.61 -10.19
CA ASP A 139 -10.89 -6.69 -10.20
C ASP A 139 -11.55 -5.35 -10.59
N LEU A 140 -10.78 -4.37 -11.08
CA LEU A 140 -11.19 -2.97 -11.23
C LEU A 140 -12.53 -2.80 -11.97
N ALA A 141 -12.75 -3.56 -13.03
CA ALA A 141 -13.97 -3.51 -13.83
C ALA A 141 -15.24 -3.97 -13.08
N ALA A 142 -15.09 -4.69 -11.97
CA ALA A 142 -16.19 -5.16 -11.13
C ALA A 142 -16.42 -4.26 -9.90
N LEU A 143 -15.59 -3.24 -9.71
CA LEU A 143 -15.67 -2.32 -8.57
C LEU A 143 -16.50 -1.08 -8.91
N ASP A 144 -17.11 -0.47 -7.88
CA ASP A 144 -17.76 0.84 -8.01
C ASP A 144 -16.76 1.92 -8.44
N ASP A 145 -17.23 2.92 -9.21
CA ASP A 145 -16.41 4.02 -9.74
C ASP A 145 -15.60 4.74 -8.65
N ASP A 146 -16.20 4.99 -7.47
CA ASP A 146 -15.53 5.61 -6.34
C ASP A 146 -14.31 4.80 -5.86
N ILE A 147 -14.43 3.46 -5.85
CA ILE A 147 -13.34 2.55 -5.49
C ILE A 147 -12.29 2.56 -6.61
N ALA A 148 -12.73 2.50 -7.88
CA ALA A 148 -11.82 2.53 -9.03
C ALA A 148 -10.91 3.76 -9.01
N VAL A 149 -11.47 4.94 -8.73
CA VAL A 149 -10.71 6.21 -8.61
C VAL A 149 -9.64 6.12 -7.52
N VAL A 150 -9.93 5.52 -6.37
CA VAL A 150 -8.96 5.41 -5.26
C VAL A 150 -7.85 4.42 -5.60
N VAL A 151 -8.19 3.29 -6.26
CA VAL A 151 -7.22 2.30 -6.73
C VAL A 151 -6.29 2.91 -7.78
N GLU A 152 -6.83 3.58 -8.81
CA GLU A 152 -6.03 4.27 -9.82
C GLU A 152 -5.09 5.31 -9.21
N ARG A 153 -5.58 6.08 -8.24
CA ARG A 153 -4.77 7.07 -7.52
C ARG A 153 -3.59 6.41 -6.81
N ALA A 154 -3.80 5.24 -6.20
CA ALA A 154 -2.74 4.50 -5.52
C ALA A 154 -1.69 3.98 -6.50
N VAL A 155 -2.10 3.47 -7.66
CA VAL A 155 -1.19 3.02 -8.74
C VAL A 155 -0.38 4.19 -9.28
N LYS A 156 -1.05 5.30 -9.68
CA LYS A 156 -0.39 6.50 -10.20
C LYS A 156 0.55 7.17 -9.19
N ALA A 157 0.23 7.09 -7.89
CA ALA A 157 1.11 7.61 -6.84
C ALA A 157 2.41 6.81 -6.76
N ARG A 158 2.36 5.48 -6.87
CA ARG A 158 3.54 4.63 -6.89
C ARG A 158 4.38 4.85 -8.14
N GLU A 159 3.75 4.94 -9.31
CA GLU A 159 4.42 5.22 -10.58
C GLU A 159 5.24 6.50 -10.50
N ARG A 160 4.66 7.60 -9.99
CA ARG A 160 5.37 8.89 -9.81
C ARG A 160 6.59 8.78 -8.88
N ILE A 161 6.51 7.97 -7.81
CA ILE A 161 7.66 7.76 -6.92
C ILE A 161 8.78 7.04 -7.67
N VAL A 162 8.45 6.00 -8.44
CA VAL A 162 9.45 5.26 -9.23
C VAL A 162 10.04 6.15 -10.32
N ALA A 163 9.23 6.95 -11.04
CA ALA A 163 9.70 7.88 -12.05
C ALA A 163 10.69 8.92 -11.48
N ARG A 164 10.43 9.42 -10.27
CA ARG A 164 11.35 10.29 -9.57
C ARG A 164 12.71 9.61 -9.32
N LEU A 165 12.73 8.35 -8.85
CA LEU A 165 13.97 7.61 -8.62
C LEU A 165 14.74 7.38 -9.92
N VAL A 166 14.05 7.10 -11.03
CA VAL A 166 14.66 6.98 -12.37
C VAL A 166 15.29 8.30 -12.78
N ALA A 167 14.54 9.41 -12.68
CA ALA A 167 15.02 10.74 -13.05
C ALA A 167 16.24 11.18 -12.20
N GLU A 168 16.22 10.89 -10.89
CA GLU A 168 17.37 11.12 -10.00
C GLU A 168 18.60 10.33 -10.47
N GLY A 169 18.44 9.04 -10.81
CA GLY A 169 19.54 8.20 -11.29
C GLY A 169 20.06 8.59 -12.69
N GLN A 170 19.18 9.08 -13.57
CA GLN A 170 19.63 9.64 -14.86
C GLN A 170 20.42 10.93 -14.66
N LYS A 171 20.01 11.77 -13.70
CA LYS A 171 20.69 13.03 -13.38
C LYS A 171 22.05 12.81 -12.71
N ASP A 172 22.17 11.83 -11.81
CA ASP A 172 23.44 11.49 -11.15
C ASP A 172 24.34 10.59 -12.00
N GLY A 173 23.84 10.11 -13.15
CA GLY A 173 24.56 9.26 -14.10
C GLY A 173 24.60 7.78 -13.72
N SER A 174 23.96 7.37 -12.64
CA SER A 174 23.90 5.98 -12.19
C SER A 174 22.92 5.13 -13.01
N VAL A 175 21.84 5.72 -13.52
CA VAL A 175 20.93 5.14 -14.51
C VAL A 175 21.33 5.61 -15.90
N ARG A 176 21.84 4.69 -16.72
CA ARG A 176 22.36 5.03 -18.07
C ARG A 176 21.30 4.96 -19.16
N SER A 177 20.20 4.28 -18.91
CA SER A 177 19.05 4.23 -19.83
C SER A 177 18.64 5.64 -20.22
N LYS A 178 18.39 5.86 -21.52
CA LYS A 178 17.89 7.13 -22.09
C LYS A 178 16.38 7.12 -22.30
N ALA A 179 15.69 6.08 -21.81
CA ALA A 179 14.24 6.03 -21.84
C ALA A 179 13.63 7.18 -21.02
N ASP A 180 12.44 7.61 -21.41
CA ASP A 180 11.67 8.56 -20.62
C ASP A 180 11.47 8.01 -19.19
N PRO A 181 11.68 8.82 -18.13
CA PRO A 181 11.53 8.35 -16.75
C PRO A 181 10.16 7.75 -16.43
N ASP A 182 9.08 8.28 -17.00
CA ASP A 182 7.74 7.78 -16.78
C ASP A 182 7.54 6.42 -17.49
N ASP A 183 8.08 6.25 -18.71
CA ASP A 183 8.01 4.98 -19.44
C ASP A 183 8.79 3.87 -18.73
N LEU A 184 10.00 4.18 -18.28
CA LEU A 184 10.82 3.24 -17.52
C LEU A 184 10.14 2.90 -16.17
N ALA A 185 9.56 3.89 -15.50
CA ALA A 185 8.82 3.67 -14.26
C ALA A 185 7.60 2.77 -14.45
N ARG A 186 6.85 2.92 -15.56
CA ARG A 186 5.74 2.02 -15.91
C ARG A 186 6.20 0.58 -16.07
N ALA A 187 7.30 0.36 -16.81
CA ALA A 187 7.87 -0.98 -16.97
C ALA A 187 8.29 -1.59 -15.62
N MET A 188 9.00 -0.81 -14.78
CA MET A 188 9.40 -1.24 -13.44
C MET A 188 8.20 -1.53 -12.55
N LEU A 189 7.15 -0.69 -12.59
CA LEU A 189 5.93 -0.89 -11.81
C LEU A 189 5.19 -2.16 -12.23
N CYS A 190 5.13 -2.48 -13.53
CA CYS A 190 4.58 -3.74 -14.02
C CYS A 190 5.32 -4.94 -13.42
N MET A 191 6.65 -4.90 -13.34
CA MET A 191 7.45 -5.97 -12.70
C MET A 191 7.21 -6.04 -11.19
N MET A 192 7.18 -4.89 -10.49
CA MET A 192 6.87 -4.81 -9.06
C MET A 192 5.51 -5.44 -8.74
N TYR A 193 4.47 -5.09 -9.50
CA TYR A 193 3.13 -5.62 -9.30
C TYR A 193 2.99 -7.06 -9.78
N GLY A 194 3.67 -7.42 -10.87
CA GLY A 194 3.77 -8.80 -11.34
C GLY A 194 4.37 -9.72 -10.28
N MET A 195 5.43 -9.30 -9.58
CA MET A 195 5.99 -10.05 -8.44
C MET A 195 4.94 -10.27 -7.34
N ARG A 196 4.08 -9.29 -7.02
CA ARG A 196 3.00 -9.44 -6.03
C ARG A 196 1.93 -10.44 -6.46
N VAL A 197 1.67 -10.58 -7.76
CA VAL A 197 0.74 -11.57 -8.30
C VAL A 197 1.37 -12.96 -8.28
N VAL A 198 2.56 -13.10 -8.89
CA VAL A 198 3.24 -14.39 -9.04
C VAL A 198 3.71 -14.94 -7.68
N GLY A 199 4.06 -14.07 -6.74
CA GLY A 199 4.46 -14.45 -5.38
C GLY A 199 3.40 -15.26 -4.62
N LYS A 200 2.12 -15.03 -4.89
CA LYS A 200 1.01 -15.84 -4.33
C LYS A 200 1.09 -17.33 -4.70
N THR A 201 1.83 -17.67 -5.76
CA THR A 201 2.01 -19.08 -6.20
C THR A 201 3.15 -19.79 -5.47
N GLY A 202 3.67 -19.23 -4.39
CA GLY A 202 4.68 -19.89 -3.55
C GLY A 202 6.12 -19.76 -4.07
N ARG A 203 6.43 -18.71 -4.85
CA ARG A 203 7.79 -18.42 -5.33
C ARG A 203 8.75 -18.15 -4.18
N SER A 204 10.01 -18.54 -4.36
CA SER A 204 11.07 -18.26 -3.41
C SER A 204 11.57 -16.80 -3.51
N LEU A 205 12.23 -16.31 -2.44
CA LEU A 205 12.91 -15.01 -2.51
C LEU A 205 13.97 -14.99 -3.63
N LYS A 206 14.69 -16.11 -3.83
CA LYS A 206 15.68 -16.26 -4.90
C LYS A 206 15.07 -16.00 -6.29
N ASP A 207 13.87 -16.52 -6.55
CA ASP A 207 13.16 -16.30 -7.82
C ASP A 207 12.80 -14.81 -7.99
N MET A 208 12.35 -14.17 -6.91
CA MET A 208 12.00 -12.75 -6.94
C MET A 208 13.23 -11.85 -7.13
N VAL A 209 14.36 -12.19 -6.51
CA VAL A 209 15.64 -11.47 -6.71
C VAL A 209 16.11 -11.59 -8.16
N ALA A 210 15.97 -12.75 -8.79
CA ALA A 210 16.29 -12.93 -10.21
C ALA A 210 15.46 -12.00 -11.11
N VAL A 211 14.18 -11.75 -10.76
CA VAL A 211 13.35 -10.76 -11.48
C VAL A 211 13.91 -9.35 -11.28
N VAL A 212 14.33 -8.99 -10.06
CA VAL A 212 14.95 -7.68 -9.78
C VAL A 212 16.21 -7.50 -10.62
N ASP A 213 17.10 -8.49 -10.65
CA ASP A 213 18.38 -8.39 -11.38
C ASP A 213 18.15 -8.24 -12.91
N ILE A 214 17.12 -8.89 -13.45
CA ILE A 214 16.72 -8.69 -14.87
C ILE A 214 16.08 -7.32 -15.08
N ALA A 215 15.20 -6.88 -14.16
CA ALA A 215 14.55 -5.59 -14.26
C ALA A 215 15.55 -4.44 -14.26
N MET A 216 16.61 -4.54 -13.45
CA MET A 216 17.66 -3.51 -13.38
C MET A 216 18.45 -3.33 -14.66
N ARG A 217 18.48 -4.31 -15.58
CA ARG A 217 19.09 -4.15 -16.92
C ARG A 217 18.38 -3.09 -17.76
N LEU A 218 17.12 -2.78 -17.47
CA LEU A 218 16.40 -1.69 -18.15
C LEU A 218 16.95 -0.31 -17.75
N ALA A 219 17.68 -0.22 -16.64
CA ALA A 219 18.29 1.00 -16.14
C ALA A 219 19.76 1.19 -16.65
N GLU A 220 20.33 0.19 -17.33
CA GLU A 220 21.65 0.21 -17.95
C GLU A 220 21.58 0.84 -19.34
#